data_f49a3d981a042c7bf62f49ec070e3c1e
#
_entry.id   f49a3d981a042c7bf62f49ec070e3c1e
#
_cell.length_a   1.000
_cell.length_b   1.000
_cell.length_c   1.000
_cell.angle_alpha   90.00
_cell.angle_beta   90.00
_cell.angle_gamma   90.00
#
_symmetry.space_group_name_H-M   'P 1'
#
loop_
_entity.id
_entity.type
_entity.pdbx_description
1 polymer ?
#
loop_
_entity_poly.entity_id
_entity_poly.type
_entity_poly.pdbx_seq_one_letter_code
_entity_poly.pdbx_strand_id
1 'polypeptide(L)'
;MLIETESTPNPATLKFLPGRAVMEAGTRDFASPEEAEASPLASALFSLGDVTGVFFGRDFVSVTAAPGVGWSDLKPDVLGILMDHFLADVPLFNAASAGFSVPPEDDAGFADDPADADVIEQIKELIETRVRPAVANDGGDIVYRGFDKGNVYLKMQGACAGCPSSSATLKNGIESLLKHYVPEVTAVHAV
;
A
#
# COMPACT_ATOMS: atom_id res chain seq x y z
N MET A 1 -19.48 1.97 16.49
CA MET A 1 -18.14 2.18 15.94
C MET A 1 -18.23 3.26 14.87
N LEU A 2 -17.37 4.24 14.87
CA LEU A 2 -17.33 5.29 13.83
C LEU A 2 -16.15 5.01 12.93
N ILE A 3 -16.40 4.91 11.62
CA ILE A 3 -15.36 4.81 10.59
C ILE A 3 -15.25 6.15 9.89
N GLU A 4 -14.12 6.82 10.05
CA GLU A 4 -13.84 8.07 9.34
C GLU A 4 -13.36 7.77 7.92
N THR A 5 -13.57 8.70 7.01
CA THR A 5 -13.13 8.57 5.62
C THR A 5 -12.32 9.78 5.20
N GLU A 6 -11.18 9.53 4.55
CA GLU A 6 -10.31 10.55 4.01
C GLU A 6 -10.15 10.35 2.50
N SER A 7 -10.14 11.46 1.76
CA SER A 7 -9.78 11.43 0.35
C SER A 7 -8.28 11.24 0.20
N THR A 8 -7.89 10.53 -0.85
CA THR A 8 -6.48 10.32 -1.20
C THR A 8 -6.13 11.15 -2.45
N PRO A 9 -4.84 11.30 -2.78
CA PRO A 9 -4.42 11.92 -4.04
C PRO A 9 -4.91 11.16 -5.28
N ASN A 10 -5.25 9.89 -5.13
CA ASN A 10 -5.91 9.09 -6.15
C ASN A 10 -7.44 9.21 -6.03
N PRO A 11 -8.13 9.88 -6.96
CA PRO A 11 -9.59 10.08 -6.86
C PRO A 11 -10.40 8.79 -6.93
N ALA A 12 -9.83 7.71 -7.47
CA ALA A 12 -10.45 6.38 -7.48
C ALA A 12 -10.29 5.65 -6.14
N THR A 13 -9.47 6.14 -5.22
CA THR A 13 -9.20 5.49 -3.93
C THR A 13 -9.69 6.33 -2.76
N LEU A 14 -10.38 5.70 -1.83
CA LEU A 14 -10.80 6.30 -0.57
C LEU A 14 -10.16 5.54 0.60
N LYS A 15 -9.72 6.29 1.60
CA LYS A 15 -9.11 5.76 2.83
C LYS A 15 -10.15 5.74 3.94
N PHE A 16 -10.26 4.62 4.64
CA PHE A 16 -11.19 4.35 5.72
C PHE A 16 -10.42 4.11 7.02
N LEU A 17 -10.76 4.83 8.07
CA LEU A 17 -10.11 4.75 9.39
C LEU A 17 -11.10 4.17 10.40
N PRO A 18 -10.97 2.90 10.76
CA PRO A 18 -11.89 2.26 11.72
C PRO A 18 -11.65 2.67 13.17
N GLY A 19 -10.66 3.53 13.44
CA GLY A 19 -10.32 3.98 14.78
C GLY A 19 -9.64 2.91 15.65
N ARG A 20 -9.14 1.85 15.02
CA ARG A 20 -8.37 0.76 15.65
C ARG A 20 -7.29 0.26 14.70
N ALA A 21 -6.31 -0.47 15.23
CA ALA A 21 -5.32 -1.11 14.40
C ALA A 21 -5.99 -2.12 13.45
N VAL A 22 -5.61 -2.06 12.15
CA VAL A 22 -6.02 -2.99 11.10
C VAL A 22 -4.96 -4.08 10.98
N MET A 23 -3.69 -3.69 10.81
CA MET A 23 -2.55 -4.59 10.76
C MET A 23 -1.68 -4.39 12.00
N GLU A 24 -1.26 -5.48 12.64
CA GLU A 24 -0.31 -5.41 13.76
C GLU A 24 1.10 -5.03 13.30
N ALA A 25 1.49 -5.52 12.11
CA ALA A 25 2.77 -5.22 11.48
C ALA A 25 2.65 -5.29 9.96
N GLY A 26 3.43 -4.46 9.27
CA GLY A 26 3.48 -4.41 7.81
C GLY A 26 2.21 -3.82 7.18
N THR A 27 2.07 -4.08 5.90
CA THR A 27 0.93 -3.68 5.06
C THR A 27 0.59 -4.81 4.11
N ARG A 28 -0.63 -4.82 3.57
CA ARG A 28 -1.03 -5.83 2.58
C ARG A 28 -1.85 -5.20 1.47
N ASP A 29 -1.41 -5.45 0.24
CA ASP A 29 -2.10 -5.04 -0.98
C ASP A 29 -2.80 -6.24 -1.62
N PHE A 30 -4.02 -6.03 -2.13
CA PHE A 30 -4.80 -7.00 -2.87
C PHE A 30 -5.21 -6.34 -4.18
N ALA A 31 -4.58 -6.76 -5.26
CA ALA A 31 -4.83 -6.23 -6.61
C ALA A 31 -5.87 -7.04 -7.38
N SER A 32 -6.30 -8.16 -6.84
CA SER A 32 -7.29 -9.04 -7.48
C SER A 32 -8.17 -9.78 -6.48
N PRO A 33 -9.36 -10.29 -6.90
CA PRO A 33 -10.21 -11.12 -6.05
C PRO A 33 -9.52 -12.41 -5.58
N GLU A 34 -8.63 -12.98 -6.39
CA GLU A 34 -7.88 -14.19 -6.05
C GLU A 34 -6.93 -13.95 -4.88
N GLU A 35 -6.22 -12.82 -4.88
CA GLU A 35 -5.38 -12.42 -3.75
C GLU A 35 -6.21 -12.13 -2.49
N ALA A 36 -7.41 -11.59 -2.68
CA ALA A 36 -8.33 -11.26 -1.61
C ALA A 36 -8.87 -12.49 -0.85
N GLU A 37 -8.81 -13.70 -1.44
CA GLU A 37 -9.23 -14.94 -0.76
C GLU A 37 -8.46 -15.19 0.56
N ALA A 38 -7.27 -14.62 0.70
CA ALA A 38 -6.49 -14.70 1.93
C ALA A 38 -7.14 -13.95 3.12
N SER A 39 -8.06 -13.02 2.85
CA SER A 39 -8.71 -12.16 3.84
C SER A 39 -10.23 -12.15 3.68
N PRO A 40 -11.00 -12.53 4.71
CA PRO A 40 -12.46 -12.40 4.68
C PRO A 40 -12.93 -10.98 4.37
N LEU A 41 -12.25 -9.97 4.92
CA LEU A 41 -12.58 -8.56 4.67
C LEU A 41 -12.31 -8.15 3.22
N ALA A 42 -11.13 -8.48 2.70
CA ALA A 42 -10.80 -8.16 1.31
C ALA A 42 -11.74 -8.86 0.33
N SER A 43 -12.03 -10.16 0.55
CA SER A 43 -12.99 -10.91 -0.26
C SER A 43 -14.38 -10.29 -0.26
N ALA A 44 -14.87 -9.86 0.91
CA ALA A 44 -16.17 -9.19 1.02
C ALA A 44 -16.21 -7.88 0.25
N LEU A 45 -15.14 -7.08 0.30
CA LEU A 45 -15.02 -5.83 -0.45
C LEU A 45 -14.99 -6.07 -1.97
N PHE A 46 -14.22 -7.03 -2.44
CA PHE A 46 -14.19 -7.39 -3.88
C PHE A 46 -15.53 -7.96 -4.37
N SER A 47 -16.32 -8.60 -3.48
CA SER A 47 -17.63 -9.15 -3.86
C SER A 47 -18.67 -8.09 -4.26
N LEU A 48 -18.41 -6.80 -3.95
CA LEU A 48 -19.23 -5.68 -4.44
C LEU A 48 -19.17 -5.54 -5.97
N GLY A 49 -18.13 -6.06 -6.62
CA GLY A 49 -17.95 -6.01 -8.07
C GLY A 49 -17.40 -4.69 -8.61
N ASP A 50 -17.50 -3.62 -7.83
CA ASP A 50 -17.07 -2.25 -8.18
C ASP A 50 -15.74 -1.87 -7.51
N VAL A 51 -15.05 -2.83 -6.89
CA VAL A 51 -13.76 -2.68 -6.23
C VAL A 51 -12.68 -3.36 -7.06
N THR A 52 -11.60 -2.64 -7.34
CA THR A 52 -10.44 -3.13 -8.12
C THR A 52 -9.17 -3.25 -7.30
N GLY A 53 -9.16 -2.75 -6.07
CA GLY A 53 -8.02 -2.84 -5.18
C GLY A 53 -8.41 -2.61 -3.74
N VAL A 54 -7.79 -3.36 -2.83
CA VAL A 54 -7.93 -3.21 -1.38
C VAL A 54 -6.54 -3.21 -0.78
N PHE A 55 -6.27 -2.24 0.07
CA PHE A 55 -4.99 -2.13 0.76
C PHE A 55 -5.19 -1.99 2.27
N PHE A 56 -4.52 -2.81 3.04
CA PHE A 56 -4.51 -2.73 4.49
C PHE A 56 -3.24 -2.03 4.97
N GLY A 57 -3.42 -0.88 5.59
CA GLY A 57 -2.39 -0.20 6.34
C GLY A 57 -2.43 -0.57 7.82
N ARG A 58 -1.62 0.10 8.61
CA ARG A 58 -1.51 -0.18 10.05
C ARG A 58 -2.82 0.11 10.81
N ASP A 59 -3.48 1.20 10.48
CA ASP A 59 -4.68 1.74 11.16
C ASP A 59 -5.76 2.19 10.18
N PHE A 60 -5.63 1.81 8.90
CA PHE A 60 -6.57 2.19 7.85
C PHE A 60 -6.73 1.09 6.80
N VAL A 61 -7.81 1.20 6.05
CA VAL A 61 -8.09 0.42 4.84
C VAL A 61 -8.27 1.39 3.68
N SER A 62 -7.54 1.21 2.59
CA SER A 62 -7.79 1.93 1.34
C SER A 62 -8.52 1.03 0.36
N VAL A 63 -9.56 1.55 -0.27
CA VAL A 63 -10.34 0.82 -1.28
C VAL A 63 -10.29 1.62 -2.58
N THR A 64 -9.99 0.93 -3.66
CA THR A 64 -9.94 1.52 -5.00
C THR A 64 -11.16 1.07 -5.79
N ALA A 65 -11.94 2.05 -6.25
CA ALA A 65 -13.13 1.82 -7.07
C ALA A 65 -12.77 1.54 -8.52
N ALA A 66 -13.63 0.78 -9.19
CA ALA A 66 -13.53 0.55 -10.62
C ALA A 66 -13.72 1.86 -11.42
N PRO A 67 -13.13 1.97 -12.62
CA PRO A 67 -13.30 3.16 -13.46
C PRO A 67 -14.76 3.46 -13.74
N GLY A 68 -15.18 4.70 -13.49
CA GLY A 68 -16.54 5.16 -13.71
C GLY A 68 -17.52 4.94 -12.55
N VAL A 69 -17.09 4.28 -11.47
CA VAL A 69 -17.89 4.09 -10.26
C VAL A 69 -17.79 5.32 -9.36
N GLY A 70 -18.93 5.82 -8.92
CA GLY A 70 -19.00 6.97 -8.01
C GLY A 70 -18.92 6.55 -6.55
N TRP A 71 -18.12 7.26 -5.77
CA TRP A 71 -18.02 7.04 -4.33
C TRP A 71 -19.34 7.28 -3.57
N SER A 72 -20.25 8.06 -4.14
CA SER A 72 -21.57 8.28 -3.55
C SER A 72 -22.38 7.00 -3.35
N ASP A 73 -22.20 6.06 -4.27
CA ASP A 73 -22.92 4.79 -4.27
C ASP A 73 -22.13 3.69 -3.56
N LEU A 74 -20.83 3.60 -3.83
CA LEU A 74 -19.95 2.55 -3.29
C LEU A 74 -19.60 2.74 -1.81
N LYS A 75 -19.45 3.98 -1.35
CA LYS A 75 -19.01 4.28 0.02
C LYS A 75 -19.90 3.69 1.12
N PRO A 76 -21.26 3.77 1.03
CA PRO A 76 -22.13 3.16 2.04
C PRO A 76 -21.95 1.64 2.16
N ASP A 77 -21.79 0.95 1.04
CA ASP A 77 -21.61 -0.50 1.01
C ASP A 77 -20.26 -0.91 1.61
N VAL A 78 -19.19 -0.20 1.27
CA VAL A 78 -17.87 -0.40 1.86
C VAL A 78 -17.90 -0.16 3.37
N LEU A 79 -18.54 0.93 3.82
CA LEU A 79 -18.69 1.21 5.26
C LEU A 79 -19.47 0.11 5.98
N GLY A 80 -20.53 -0.42 5.38
CA GLY A 80 -21.30 -1.54 5.92
C GLY A 80 -20.44 -2.77 6.14
N ILE A 81 -19.68 -3.18 5.13
CA ILE A 81 -18.78 -4.34 5.20
C ILE A 81 -17.69 -4.14 6.26
N LEU A 82 -17.06 -2.97 6.31
CA LEU A 82 -16.04 -2.66 7.31
C LEU A 82 -16.61 -2.68 8.72
N MET A 83 -17.78 -2.07 8.92
CA MET A 83 -18.45 -2.06 10.22
C MET A 83 -18.82 -3.48 10.69
N ASP A 84 -19.41 -4.28 9.83
CA ASP A 84 -19.80 -5.66 10.14
C ASP A 84 -18.58 -6.50 10.51
N HIS A 85 -17.51 -6.41 9.73
CA HIS A 85 -16.26 -7.13 9.98
C HIS A 85 -15.64 -6.78 11.34
N PHE A 86 -15.47 -5.49 11.62
CA PHE A 86 -14.81 -5.02 12.84
C PHE A 86 -15.70 -5.14 14.08
N LEU A 87 -17.03 -5.10 13.95
CA LEU A 87 -17.96 -5.32 15.06
C LEU A 87 -18.06 -6.81 15.41
N ALA A 88 -18.02 -7.69 14.42
CA ALA A 88 -18.02 -9.13 14.62
C ALA A 88 -16.67 -9.68 15.08
N ASP A 89 -15.64 -8.83 15.12
CA ASP A 89 -14.25 -9.16 15.49
C ASP A 89 -13.71 -10.38 14.70
N VAL A 90 -14.06 -10.43 13.41
CA VAL A 90 -13.62 -11.48 12.49
C VAL A 90 -12.11 -11.30 12.22
N PRO A 91 -11.32 -12.38 12.21
CA PRO A 91 -9.91 -12.30 11.86
C PRO A 91 -9.69 -11.66 10.49
N LEU A 92 -8.69 -10.78 10.39
CA LEU A 92 -8.37 -10.08 9.14
C LEU A 92 -7.93 -11.06 8.04
N PHE A 93 -7.25 -12.14 8.43
CA PHE A 93 -6.77 -13.20 7.54
C PHE A 93 -7.33 -14.55 7.91
N ASN A 94 -7.52 -15.41 6.92
CA ASN A 94 -7.89 -16.80 7.12
C ASN A 94 -6.79 -17.56 7.88
N ALA A 95 -7.17 -18.57 8.69
CA ALA A 95 -6.21 -19.34 9.50
C ALA A 95 -5.12 -20.02 8.64
N ALA A 96 -5.44 -20.41 7.41
CA ALA A 96 -4.47 -20.92 6.43
C ALA A 96 -3.48 -19.85 5.93
N SER A 97 -3.87 -18.58 5.99
CA SER A 97 -3.07 -17.44 5.55
C SER A 97 -2.40 -16.69 6.70
N ALA A 98 -2.80 -16.95 7.95
CA ALA A 98 -2.21 -16.37 9.16
C ALA A 98 -0.77 -16.82 9.45
N GLY A 99 -0.30 -17.88 8.79
CA GLY A 99 1.09 -18.35 8.83
C GLY A 99 1.95 -17.78 7.70
N PHE A 100 1.37 -17.07 6.77
CA PHE A 100 2.10 -16.26 5.81
C PHE A 100 2.55 -14.97 6.51
N SER A 101 3.64 -15.03 7.25
CA SER A 101 4.59 -13.91 7.24
C SER A 101 4.67 -13.50 5.78
N VAL A 102 4.46 -12.19 5.49
CA VAL A 102 4.62 -11.61 4.15
C VAL A 102 5.66 -12.45 3.41
N PRO A 103 5.31 -13.21 2.35
CA PRO A 103 6.36 -13.77 1.53
C PRO A 103 7.24 -12.58 1.22
N PRO A 104 8.56 -12.67 1.26
CA PRO A 104 9.35 -11.71 0.53
C PRO A 104 8.75 -11.78 -0.88
N GLU A 105 7.89 -10.80 -1.19
CA GLU A 105 7.22 -10.71 -2.48
C GLU A 105 8.33 -10.86 -3.49
N ASP A 106 8.22 -11.87 -4.30
CA ASP A 106 9.16 -12.34 -5.29
C ASP A 106 10.35 -11.40 -5.45
N ASP A 107 11.49 -11.82 -4.92
CA ASP A 107 12.80 -11.19 -5.10
C ASP A 107 13.20 -11.38 -6.58
N ALA A 108 12.30 -10.90 -7.45
CA ALA A 108 12.43 -11.01 -8.88
C ALA A 108 13.40 -9.92 -9.37
N GLY A 109 14.68 -10.17 -9.16
CA GLY A 109 15.64 -9.74 -10.12
C GLY A 109 16.45 -8.48 -9.87
N PHE A 110 16.32 -7.81 -8.72
CA PHE A 110 17.26 -6.74 -8.37
C PHE A 110 18.15 -7.23 -7.21
N ALA A 111 19.25 -7.88 -7.57
CA ALA A 111 20.25 -8.28 -6.56
C ALA A 111 20.95 -7.03 -6.05
N ASP A 112 20.78 -6.73 -4.77
CA ASP A 112 21.57 -5.71 -4.08
C ASP A 112 23.07 -6.11 -4.16
N ASP A 113 23.92 -5.21 -4.64
CA ASP A 113 25.37 -5.45 -4.67
C ASP A 113 25.89 -5.32 -3.23
N PRO A 114 26.60 -6.33 -2.69
CA PRO A 114 27.22 -6.25 -1.38
C PRO A 114 28.19 -5.05 -1.22
N ALA A 115 28.72 -4.54 -2.31
CA ALA A 115 29.58 -3.35 -2.31
C ALA A 115 28.80 -2.06 -1.96
N ASP A 116 27.51 -2.04 -2.19
CA ASP A 116 26.61 -0.91 -1.94
C ASP A 116 25.79 -1.07 -0.63
N ALA A 117 26.13 -2.02 0.22
CA ALA A 117 25.37 -2.35 1.43
C ALA A 117 25.09 -1.13 2.33
N ASP A 118 26.06 -0.25 2.54
CA ASP A 118 25.92 0.96 3.36
C ASP A 118 24.94 1.96 2.71
N VAL A 119 24.99 2.09 1.39
CA VAL A 119 24.08 2.95 0.60
C VAL A 119 22.66 2.42 0.66
N ILE A 120 22.50 1.11 0.51
CA ILE A 120 21.22 0.41 0.56
C ILE A 120 20.58 0.55 1.95
N GLU A 121 21.37 0.41 3.02
CA GLU A 121 20.88 0.59 4.38
C GLU A 121 20.37 2.01 4.61
N GLN A 122 21.09 3.03 4.16
CA GLN A 122 20.66 4.42 4.22
C GLN A 122 19.38 4.67 3.42
N ILE A 123 19.26 4.09 2.22
CA ILE A 123 18.05 4.19 1.40
C ILE A 123 16.87 3.57 2.13
N LYS A 124 17.01 2.36 2.67
CA LYS A 124 15.96 1.66 3.42
C LYS A 124 15.54 2.47 4.67
N GLU A 125 16.50 3.02 5.42
CA GLU A 125 16.20 3.86 6.59
C GLU A 125 15.42 5.13 6.22
N LEU A 126 15.79 5.80 5.14
CA LEU A 126 15.09 7.00 4.66
C LEU A 126 13.67 6.67 4.20
N ILE A 127 13.50 5.55 3.51
CA ILE A 127 12.18 5.08 3.08
C ILE A 127 11.31 4.81 4.31
N GLU A 128 11.81 4.06 5.29
CA GLU A 128 11.06 3.70 6.51
C GLU A 128 10.70 4.92 7.37
N THR A 129 11.64 5.85 7.56
CA THR A 129 11.48 6.93 8.52
C THR A 129 10.82 8.18 7.95
N ARG A 130 10.92 8.41 6.65
CA ARG A 130 10.45 9.64 6.00
C ARG A 130 9.42 9.41 4.90
N VAL A 131 9.63 8.41 4.06
CA VAL A 131 8.76 8.18 2.89
C VAL A 131 7.50 7.44 3.28
N ARG A 132 7.61 6.31 3.95
CA ARG A 132 6.46 5.48 4.33
C ARG A 132 5.43 6.22 5.19
N PRO A 133 5.81 7.02 6.22
CA PRO A 133 4.82 7.78 6.97
C PRO A 133 4.04 8.79 6.12
N ALA A 134 4.71 9.47 5.19
CA ALA A 134 4.05 10.42 4.29
C ALA A 134 3.09 9.70 3.33
N VAL A 135 3.52 8.58 2.76
CA VAL A 135 2.72 7.77 1.83
C VAL A 135 1.54 7.09 2.52
N ALA A 136 1.69 6.68 3.79
CA ALA A 136 0.58 6.15 4.58
C ALA A 136 -0.51 7.20 4.83
N ASN A 137 -0.16 8.47 4.99
CA ASN A 137 -1.14 9.56 5.07
C ASN A 137 -1.97 9.64 3.78
N ASP A 138 -1.36 9.37 2.64
CA ASP A 138 -2.00 9.35 1.32
C ASP A 138 -2.73 8.03 1.02
N GLY A 139 -2.78 7.10 1.97
CA GLY A 139 -3.52 5.85 1.87
C GLY A 139 -2.82 4.74 1.09
N GLY A 140 -1.49 4.80 0.99
CA GLY A 140 -0.68 3.78 0.32
C GLY A 140 0.57 3.40 1.10
N ASP A 141 1.45 2.65 0.45
CA ASP A 141 2.76 2.28 0.96
C ASP A 141 3.79 2.18 -0.17
N ILE A 142 5.06 2.14 0.20
CA ILE A 142 6.19 1.95 -0.70
C ILE A 142 7.10 0.87 -0.14
N VAL A 143 7.43 -0.09 -0.99
CA VAL A 143 8.33 -1.20 -0.67
C VAL A 143 9.60 -1.06 -1.51
N TYR A 144 10.75 -1.11 -0.84
CA TYR A 144 12.05 -1.19 -1.49
C TYR A 144 12.21 -2.54 -2.20
N ARG A 145 12.68 -2.52 -3.45
CA ARG A 145 12.88 -3.71 -4.29
C ARG A 145 14.33 -3.97 -4.64
N GLY A 146 15.15 -2.95 -4.76
CA GLY A 146 16.55 -3.11 -5.07
C GLY A 146 17.25 -1.82 -5.43
N PHE A 147 18.58 -1.92 -5.51
CA PHE A 147 19.48 -0.84 -5.92
C PHE A 147 20.50 -1.38 -6.92
N ASP A 148 20.62 -0.74 -8.07
CA ASP A 148 21.63 -1.06 -9.08
C ASP A 148 22.22 0.22 -9.68
N LYS A 149 23.51 0.43 -9.50
CA LYS A 149 24.29 1.52 -10.13
C LYS A 149 23.63 2.91 -10.03
N GLY A 150 23.13 3.24 -8.85
CA GLY A 150 22.47 4.52 -8.59
C GLY A 150 20.96 4.53 -8.90
N ASN A 151 20.39 3.44 -9.41
CA ASN A 151 18.95 3.31 -9.64
C ASN A 151 18.30 2.59 -8.47
N VAL A 152 17.30 3.24 -7.86
CA VAL A 152 16.49 2.68 -6.78
C VAL A 152 15.18 2.17 -7.37
N TYR A 153 14.83 0.95 -7.08
CA TYR A 153 13.58 0.32 -7.52
C TYR A 153 12.62 0.22 -6.34
N LEU A 154 11.43 0.79 -6.51
CA LEU A 154 10.39 0.85 -5.49
C LEU A 154 9.08 0.31 -6.04
N LYS A 155 8.37 -0.52 -5.26
CA LYS A 155 6.99 -0.91 -5.55
C LYS A 155 6.04 0.00 -4.80
N MET A 156 5.12 0.62 -5.51
CA MET A 156 4.05 1.44 -4.94
C MET A 156 2.81 0.59 -4.72
N GLN A 157 2.14 0.77 -3.58
CA GLN A 157 0.96 0.01 -3.17
C GLN A 157 -0.17 0.93 -2.71
N GLY A 158 -1.41 0.41 -2.70
CA GLY A 158 -2.60 1.15 -2.28
C GLY A 158 -2.89 2.36 -3.17
N ALA A 159 -3.26 3.49 -2.58
CA ALA A 159 -3.61 4.72 -3.32
C ALA A 159 -2.48 5.25 -4.21
N CYS A 160 -1.22 4.89 -3.93
CA CYS A 160 -0.06 5.31 -4.71
C CYS A 160 0.11 4.50 -5.99
N ALA A 161 -0.50 3.31 -6.07
CA ALA A 161 -0.51 2.49 -7.27
C ALA A 161 -1.59 2.98 -8.26
N GLY A 162 -1.32 2.88 -9.54
CA GLY A 162 -2.33 3.04 -10.60
C GLY A 162 -2.76 4.48 -10.95
N CYS A 163 -2.24 5.52 -10.29
CA CYS A 163 -2.54 6.91 -10.67
C CYS A 163 -1.32 7.58 -11.31
N PRO A 164 -1.30 7.80 -12.64
CA PRO A 164 -0.13 8.33 -13.35
C PRO A 164 0.35 9.69 -12.83
N SER A 165 -0.57 10.57 -12.45
CA SER A 165 -0.24 11.93 -11.99
C SER A 165 0.32 11.96 -10.57
N SER A 166 -0.25 11.21 -9.65
CA SER A 166 0.24 11.12 -8.28
C SER A 166 1.52 10.28 -8.18
N SER A 167 1.61 9.19 -8.95
CA SER A 167 2.81 8.36 -9.01
C SER A 167 4.04 9.13 -9.51
N ALA A 168 3.89 9.97 -10.54
CA ALA A 168 4.97 10.78 -11.07
C ALA A 168 5.45 11.83 -10.06
N THR A 169 4.52 12.54 -9.39
CA THR A 169 4.83 13.55 -8.39
C THR A 169 5.50 12.92 -7.16
N LEU A 170 4.97 11.81 -6.69
CA LEU A 170 5.52 11.06 -5.56
C LEU A 170 6.91 10.52 -5.88
N LYS A 171 7.08 9.90 -7.04
CA LYS A 171 8.37 9.41 -7.52
C LYS A 171 9.43 10.52 -7.55
N ASN A 172 9.11 11.68 -8.12
CA ASN A 172 10.02 12.82 -8.21
C ASN A 172 10.37 13.37 -6.82
N GLY A 173 9.40 13.41 -5.90
CA GLY A 173 9.61 13.80 -4.52
C GLY A 173 10.56 12.86 -3.77
N ILE A 174 10.36 11.55 -3.93
CA ILE A 174 11.22 10.53 -3.34
C ILE A 174 12.62 10.57 -3.96
N GLU A 175 12.71 10.70 -5.28
CA GLU A 175 14.00 10.82 -5.97
C GLU A 175 14.79 12.02 -5.47
N SER A 176 14.15 13.18 -5.33
CA SER A 176 14.76 14.39 -4.81
C SER A 176 15.24 14.23 -3.37
N LEU A 177 14.43 13.57 -2.53
CA LEU A 177 14.76 13.29 -1.14
C LEU A 177 15.95 12.32 -1.05
N LEU A 178 15.93 11.22 -1.78
CA LEU A 178 17.01 10.25 -1.77
C LEU A 178 18.32 10.85 -2.30
N LYS A 179 18.29 11.59 -3.41
CA LYS A 179 19.48 12.28 -3.95
C LYS A 179 20.07 13.30 -2.98
N HIS A 180 19.23 13.92 -2.15
CA HIS A 180 19.70 14.89 -1.17
C HIS A 180 20.51 14.25 -0.04
N TYR A 181 20.08 13.07 0.44
CA TYR A 181 20.71 12.37 1.55
C TYR A 181 21.71 11.30 1.11
N VAL A 182 21.53 10.73 -0.07
CA VAL A 182 22.33 9.66 -0.65
C VAL A 182 22.76 10.08 -2.06
N PRO A 183 23.92 10.74 -2.19
CA PRO A 183 24.40 11.28 -3.48
C PRO A 183 24.60 10.21 -4.56
N GLU A 184 24.77 8.95 -4.17
CA GLU A 184 24.92 7.80 -5.06
C GLU A 184 23.64 7.50 -5.84
N VAL A 185 22.48 7.96 -5.37
CA VAL A 185 21.21 7.78 -6.07
C VAL A 185 21.12 8.72 -7.26
N THR A 186 20.95 8.15 -8.44
CA THR A 186 20.81 8.89 -9.71
C THR A 186 19.37 8.95 -10.19
N ALA A 187 18.58 7.89 -9.99
CA ALA A 187 17.18 7.82 -10.38
C ALA A 187 16.37 6.88 -9.48
N VAL A 188 15.07 7.11 -9.42
CA VAL A 188 14.09 6.24 -8.76
C VAL A 188 13.13 5.68 -9.82
N HIS A 189 12.88 4.38 -9.77
CA HIS A 189 11.99 3.67 -10.66
C HIS A 189 10.84 3.02 -9.87
N ALA A 190 9.62 3.21 -10.35
CA ALA A 190 8.46 2.47 -9.86
C ALA A 190 8.34 1.17 -10.68
N VAL A 191 8.22 0.03 -9.99
CA VAL A 191 8.13 -1.31 -10.56
C VAL A 191 6.91 -2.05 -9.99
#